data_4f166f13840d26f13bc2108c271fbdcb
#
_entry.id   4f166f13840d26f13bc2108c271fbdcb
#
_cell.length_a   1.000
_cell.length_b   1.000
_cell.length_c   1.000
_cell.angle_alpha   90.00
_cell.angle_beta   90.00
_cell.angle_gamma   90.00
#
_symmetry.space_group_name_H-M   'P 1'
#
loop_
_entity.id
_entity.type
_entity.pdbx_description
1 polymer ?
#
loop_
_entity_poly.entity_id
_entity_poly.type
_entity_poly.pdbx_seq_one_letter_code
_entity_poly.pdbx_strand_id
1 'polypeptide(L)'
;MRVQPKASRSQVDGFEDGTLRLRVTAAPTDGQANTGVIALLAKTLGVSKSKIQIIRGQRSRDKVVSVDTLTGREARRRIEAAVKRQP
;
A
#
# COMPACT_ATOMS: atom_id res chain seq x y z
N MET A 1 4.03 0.32 -6.88
CA MET A 1 3.80 1.35 -5.86
C MET A 1 5.12 1.79 -5.24
N ARG A 2 5.19 3.03 -4.85
CA ARG A 2 6.37 3.60 -4.21
C ARG A 2 6.09 3.79 -2.73
N VAL A 3 6.95 3.22 -1.87
CA VAL A 3 6.76 3.22 -0.42
C VAL A 3 7.85 4.07 0.24
N GLN A 4 7.45 4.99 1.12
CA GLN A 4 8.37 5.75 1.95
C GLN A 4 8.32 5.18 3.37
N PRO A 5 9.40 4.52 3.84
CA PRO A 5 9.44 4.02 5.22
C PRO A 5 9.83 5.13 6.20
N LYS A 6 9.74 4.83 7.49
CA LYS A 6 10.10 5.75 8.57
C LYS A 6 9.35 7.07 8.52
N ALA A 7 8.14 7.07 8.00
CA ALA A 7 7.31 8.26 7.98
C ALA A 7 6.72 8.53 9.36
N SER A 8 6.28 9.75 9.61
CA SER A 8 5.66 10.11 10.89
C SER A 8 4.32 9.44 11.10
N ARG A 9 3.65 9.04 10.00
CA ARG A 9 2.41 8.27 10.08
C ARG A 9 2.23 7.46 8.80
N SER A 10 1.46 6.39 8.90
CA SER A 10 1.14 5.55 7.75
C SER A 10 -0.07 6.12 7.03
N GLN A 11 0.06 6.37 5.73
CA GLN A 11 -1.04 6.86 4.92
C GLN A 11 -0.81 6.60 3.44
N VAL A 12 -1.90 6.51 2.70
CA VAL A 12 -1.86 6.44 1.24
C VAL A 12 -1.91 7.88 0.72
N ASP A 13 -0.89 8.27 -0.05
CA ASP A 13 -0.81 9.63 -0.60
C ASP A 13 -1.62 9.79 -1.90
N GLY A 14 -1.78 8.70 -2.65
CA GLY A 14 -2.52 8.70 -3.90
C GLY A 14 -1.66 8.29 -5.08
N PHE A 15 -2.20 8.49 -6.28
CA PHE A 15 -1.49 8.16 -7.51
C PHE A 15 -0.78 9.39 -8.06
N GLU A 16 0.47 9.19 -8.49
CA GLU A 16 1.26 10.21 -9.15
C GLU A 16 1.93 9.56 -10.36
N ASP A 17 1.64 10.06 -11.55
CA ASP A 17 2.15 9.49 -12.81
C ASP A 17 1.87 8.00 -12.95
N GLY A 18 0.68 7.58 -12.52
CA GLY A 18 0.26 6.17 -12.59
C GLY A 18 0.83 5.28 -11.49
N THR A 19 1.65 5.82 -10.60
CA THR A 19 2.25 5.07 -9.50
C THR A 19 1.59 5.44 -8.18
N LEU A 20 1.16 4.42 -7.45
CA LEU A 20 0.61 4.62 -6.11
C LEU A 20 1.74 4.95 -5.14
N ARG A 21 1.57 6.03 -4.39
CA ARG A 21 2.53 6.46 -3.36
C ARG A 21 1.91 6.30 -1.98
N LEU A 22 2.65 5.69 -1.08
CA LEU A 22 2.23 5.53 0.30
C LEU A 22 3.40 5.68 1.26
N ARG A 23 3.07 6.01 2.50
CA ARG A 23 4.03 6.17 3.59
C ARG A 23 3.70 5.17 4.69
N VAL A 24 4.73 4.61 5.31
CA VAL A 24 4.56 3.72 6.46
C VAL A 24 5.51 4.15 7.58
N THR A 25 5.09 3.96 8.81
CA THR A 25 5.92 4.30 9.98
C THR A 25 7.02 3.26 10.20
N ALA A 26 6.83 2.04 9.68
CA ALA A 26 7.76 0.94 9.89
C ALA A 26 9.12 1.20 9.27
N ALA A 27 10.16 0.62 9.88
CA ALA A 27 11.51 0.66 9.33
C ALA A 27 11.61 -0.24 8.09
N PRO A 28 12.56 0.05 7.15
CA PRO A 28 12.68 -0.75 5.92
C PRO A 28 13.43 -2.07 6.14
N THR A 29 13.68 -2.48 7.37
CA THR A 29 14.45 -3.67 7.72
C THR A 29 13.56 -4.80 8.21
N ASP A 30 14.04 -6.04 8.04
CA ASP A 30 13.42 -7.26 8.59
C ASP A 30 11.94 -7.45 8.17
N GLY A 31 11.59 -6.99 6.97
CA GLY A 31 10.23 -7.14 6.46
C GLY A 31 9.20 -6.25 7.12
N GLN A 32 9.60 -5.34 8.02
CA GLN A 32 8.66 -4.49 8.74
C GLN A 32 7.89 -3.55 7.81
N ALA A 33 8.58 -3.00 6.80
CA ALA A 33 7.93 -2.14 5.82
C ALA A 33 6.87 -2.91 5.02
N ASN A 34 7.15 -4.17 4.68
CA ASN A 34 6.19 -5.02 3.96
C ASN A 34 4.94 -5.27 4.81
N THR A 35 5.12 -5.56 6.09
CA THR A 35 4.01 -5.74 7.02
C THR A 35 3.18 -4.46 7.12
N GLY A 36 3.85 -3.32 7.21
CA GLY A 36 3.17 -2.02 7.25
C GLY A 36 2.38 -1.71 5.99
N VAL A 37 2.95 -2.03 4.82
CA VAL A 37 2.28 -1.83 3.52
C VAL A 37 1.02 -2.70 3.45
N ILE A 38 1.14 -3.97 3.82
CA ILE A 38 0.00 -4.89 3.78
C ILE A 38 -1.12 -4.43 4.73
N ALA A 39 -0.77 -4.01 5.94
CA ALA A 39 -1.74 -3.53 6.92
C ALA A 39 -2.47 -2.28 6.40
N LEU A 40 -1.72 -1.33 5.83
CA LEU A 40 -2.28 -0.10 5.31
C LEU A 40 -3.21 -0.37 4.12
N LEU A 41 -2.78 -1.22 3.18
CA LEU A 41 -3.59 -1.57 2.02
C LEU A 41 -4.84 -2.35 2.40
N ALA A 42 -4.74 -3.28 3.35
CA ALA A 42 -5.89 -4.04 3.82
C ALA A 42 -6.97 -3.10 4.37
N LYS A 43 -6.57 -2.14 5.18
CA LYS A 43 -7.48 -1.15 5.73
C LYS A 43 -8.09 -0.26 4.64
N THR A 44 -7.25 0.21 3.72
CA THR A 44 -7.67 1.11 2.64
C THR A 44 -8.63 0.41 1.68
N LEU A 45 -8.34 -0.83 1.33
CA LEU A 45 -9.13 -1.60 0.38
C LEU A 45 -10.34 -2.28 1.01
N GLY A 46 -10.35 -2.41 2.34
CA GLY A 46 -11.42 -3.11 3.02
C GLY A 46 -11.38 -4.63 2.82
N VAL A 47 -10.18 -5.20 2.74
CA VAL A 47 -9.99 -6.64 2.60
C VAL A 47 -9.08 -7.15 3.73
N SER A 48 -9.07 -8.47 3.94
CA SER A 48 -8.19 -9.04 4.95
C SER A 48 -6.75 -9.05 4.46
N LYS A 49 -5.81 -9.00 5.41
CA LYS A 49 -4.38 -9.01 5.09
C LYS A 49 -3.96 -10.24 4.29
N SER A 50 -4.61 -11.36 4.51
CA SER A 50 -4.29 -12.61 3.81
C SER A 50 -4.57 -12.55 2.32
N LYS A 51 -5.34 -11.57 1.86
CA LYS A 51 -5.65 -11.38 0.44
C LYS A 51 -4.60 -10.55 -0.30
N ILE A 52 -3.62 -10.02 0.41
CA ILE A 52 -2.62 -9.12 -0.14
C ILE A 52 -1.25 -9.79 -0.11
N GLN A 53 -0.56 -9.78 -1.24
CA GLN A 53 0.79 -10.33 -1.35
C GLN A 53 1.69 -9.35 -2.08
N ILE A 54 2.91 -9.19 -1.57
CA ILE A 54 3.95 -8.44 -2.27
C ILE A 54 4.66 -9.44 -3.18
N ILE A 55 4.51 -9.28 -4.48
CA ILE A 55 5.03 -10.23 -5.47
C ILE A 55 6.38 -9.82 -6.05
N ARG A 56 6.77 -8.55 -5.92
CA ARG A 56 8.07 -8.04 -6.35
C ARG A 56 8.50 -6.90 -5.44
N GLY A 57 9.82 -6.73 -5.31
CA GLY A 57 10.37 -5.60 -4.59
C GLY A 57 10.29 -5.75 -3.09
N GLN A 58 10.39 -6.95 -2.56
CA GLN A 58 10.31 -7.20 -1.12
C GLN A 58 11.33 -6.37 -0.33
N ARG A 59 12.50 -6.10 -0.92
CA ARG A 59 13.57 -5.32 -0.30
C ARG A 59 13.76 -3.95 -0.94
N SER A 60 12.82 -3.54 -1.76
CA SER A 60 12.88 -2.28 -2.51
C SER A 60 11.80 -1.33 -2.04
N ARG A 61 11.99 -0.03 -2.28
CA ARG A 61 10.93 0.96 -2.08
C ARG A 61 9.87 0.87 -3.17
N ASP A 62 10.23 0.31 -4.34
CA ASP A 62 9.29 0.07 -5.42
C ASP A 62 8.79 -1.37 -5.31
N LYS A 63 7.50 -1.51 -5.09
CA LYS A 63 6.88 -2.81 -4.84
C LYS A 63 5.74 -3.06 -5.80
N VAL A 64 5.51 -4.34 -6.11
CA VAL A 64 4.33 -4.78 -6.85
C VAL A 64 3.52 -5.69 -5.93
N VAL A 65 2.24 -5.41 -5.84
CA VAL A 65 1.35 -6.09 -4.91
C VAL A 65 0.19 -6.70 -5.69
N SER A 66 -0.19 -7.92 -5.34
CA SER A 66 -1.41 -8.54 -5.83
C SER A 66 -2.45 -8.57 -4.71
N VAL A 67 -3.70 -8.42 -5.09
CA VAL A 67 -4.84 -8.50 -4.16
C VAL A 67 -5.83 -9.51 -4.70
N ASP A 68 -6.02 -10.62 -3.98
CA ASP A 68 -7.05 -11.59 -4.34
C ASP A 68 -8.42 -10.93 -4.24
N THR A 69 -9.35 -11.37 -5.05
CA THR A 69 -10.75 -10.91 -5.04
C THR A 69 -11.01 -9.52 -5.63
N LEU A 70 -9.97 -8.73 -5.92
CA LEU A 70 -10.14 -7.43 -6.55
C LEU A 70 -9.39 -7.36 -7.86
N THR A 71 -10.01 -6.74 -8.87
CA THR A 71 -9.29 -6.37 -10.10
C THR A 71 -8.46 -5.13 -9.81
N GLY A 72 -7.49 -4.85 -10.67
CA GLY A 72 -6.68 -3.63 -10.54
C GLY A 72 -7.55 -2.37 -10.59
N ARG A 73 -8.58 -2.37 -11.44
CA ARG A 73 -9.52 -1.25 -11.55
C ARG A 73 -10.29 -1.03 -10.26
N GLU A 74 -10.80 -2.09 -9.65
CA GLU A 74 -11.56 -2.00 -8.41
C GLU A 74 -10.68 -1.55 -7.25
N ALA A 75 -9.47 -2.10 -7.16
CA ALA A 75 -8.50 -1.70 -6.14
C ALA A 75 -8.18 -0.21 -6.26
N ARG A 76 -7.90 0.27 -7.48
CA ARG A 76 -7.62 1.68 -7.73
C ARG A 76 -8.79 2.57 -7.32
N ARG A 77 -9.99 2.19 -7.65
CA ARG A 77 -11.19 2.96 -7.30
C ARG A 77 -11.35 3.10 -5.79
N ARG A 78 -11.13 2.01 -5.05
CA ARG A 78 -11.21 2.02 -3.59
C ARG A 78 -10.13 2.89 -2.97
N ILE A 79 -8.92 2.84 -3.51
CA ILE A 79 -7.80 3.67 -3.04
C ILE A 79 -8.11 5.15 -3.27
N GLU A 80 -8.56 5.51 -4.47
CA GLU A 80 -8.88 6.90 -4.78
C GLU A 80 -10.00 7.44 -3.88
N ALA A 81 -11.01 6.63 -3.60
CA ALA A 81 -12.08 7.01 -2.69
C ALA A 81 -11.57 7.24 -1.26
N ALA A 82 -10.66 6.38 -0.80
CA ALA A 82 -10.07 6.50 0.54
C ALA A 82 -9.20 7.76 0.64
N VAL A 83 -8.43 8.08 -0.39
CA VAL A 83 -7.60 9.29 -0.41
C VAL A 83 -8.47 10.55 -0.31
N LYS A 84 -9.59 10.57 -1.00
CA LYS A 84 -10.53 11.72 -0.95
C LYS A 84 -11.14 11.93 0.44
N ARG A 85 -11.19 10.90 1.28
CA ARG A 85 -11.74 10.98 2.63
C ARG A 85 -10.72 11.34 3.70
N GLN A 86 -9.45 11.43 3.33
CA GLN A 86 -8.40 11.83 4.26
C GLN A 86 -8.50 13.32 4.58
N PRO A 87 -8.28 13.71 5.85
CA PRO A 87 -8.27 15.13 6.24
C PRO A 87 -7.10 15.90 5.62
#